data_7faa0627b470f0822c14c8cc96320db7
#
_entry.id   7faa0627b470f0822c14c8cc96320db7
#
_cell.length_a   1.000
_cell.length_b   1.000
_cell.length_c   1.000
_cell.angle_alpha   90.00
_cell.angle_beta   90.00
_cell.angle_gamma   90.00
#
_symmetry.space_group_name_H-M   'P 1'
#
loop_
_entity.id
_entity.type
_entity.pdbx_description
1 polymer ?
#
loop_
_entity_poly.entity_id
_entity_poly.type
_entity_poly.pdbx_seq_one_letter_code
_entity_poly.pdbx_strand_id
1 'polypeptide(L)'
;RFIQVDAAEHDRVTSQISHFPHILASSLMEQTAAYSQEHELTQSFAAGGFRDMTRIAESEPSMWTSILLTNPQAILERLEDFKNQLDKVAAAIEAKDETAIWEFFDRGRQSRKQMEIHKRAGVDSFYDLFVEVPDEEGAILSVLELLRGISVVNIRINEENREDINGILQFTFKNRQDLEKSAKIVKENTRYQVFLN
;
A
#
# COMPACT_ATOMS: atom_id res chain seq x y z
N ARG A 1 -8.77 -6.53 18.86
CA ARG A 1 -10.16 -7.01 18.68
C ARG A 1 -10.09 -8.40 18.03
N PHE A 2 -10.66 -9.41 18.68
CA PHE A 2 -10.80 -10.74 18.08
C PHE A 2 -12.09 -10.75 17.24
N ILE A 3 -11.98 -11.27 16.01
CA ILE A 3 -13.13 -11.50 15.14
C ILE A 3 -13.31 -13.01 15.06
N GLN A 4 -14.44 -13.51 15.51
CA GLN A 4 -14.81 -14.90 15.37
C GLN A 4 -15.57 -15.06 14.05
N VAL A 5 -15.11 -15.96 13.20
CA VAL A 5 -15.68 -16.24 11.88
C VAL A 5 -15.68 -17.77 11.69
N ASP A 6 -16.66 -18.30 10.97
CA ASP A 6 -16.64 -19.73 10.60
C ASP A 6 -15.59 -20.01 9.51
N ALA A 7 -15.18 -21.27 9.39
CA ALA A 7 -14.11 -21.66 8.48
C ALA A 7 -14.44 -21.35 7.01
N ALA A 8 -15.66 -21.56 6.58
CA ALA A 8 -16.06 -21.33 5.20
C ALA A 8 -16.06 -19.84 4.85
N GLU A 9 -16.48 -18.96 5.78
CA GLU A 9 -16.39 -17.51 5.61
C GLU A 9 -14.94 -17.03 5.63
N HIS A 10 -14.12 -17.56 6.54
CA HIS A 10 -12.68 -17.31 6.55
C HIS A 10 -12.06 -17.62 5.18
N ASP A 11 -12.35 -18.79 4.62
CA ASP A 11 -11.77 -19.25 3.37
C ASP A 11 -12.23 -18.38 2.18
N ARG A 12 -13.51 -17.96 2.15
CA ARG A 12 -14.02 -17.01 1.15
C ARG A 12 -13.33 -15.65 1.23
N VAL A 13 -13.21 -15.08 2.42
CA VAL A 13 -12.59 -13.77 2.61
C VAL A 13 -11.09 -13.82 2.28
N THR A 14 -10.37 -14.82 2.81
CA THR A 14 -8.92 -14.95 2.59
C THR A 14 -8.58 -15.27 1.14
N SER A 15 -9.45 -15.99 0.41
CA SER A 15 -9.27 -16.19 -1.03
C SER A 15 -9.18 -14.87 -1.77
N GLN A 16 -10.02 -13.87 -1.44
CA GLN A 16 -10.07 -12.58 -2.11
C GLN A 16 -8.94 -11.64 -1.72
N ILE A 17 -8.61 -11.55 -0.42
CA ILE A 17 -7.69 -10.49 0.09
C ILE A 17 -6.25 -10.97 0.29
N SER A 18 -6.00 -12.28 0.22
CA SER A 18 -4.69 -12.88 0.42
C SER A 18 -4.29 -13.81 -0.72
N HIS A 19 -5.04 -14.89 -0.96
CA HIS A 19 -4.59 -15.94 -1.88
C HIS A 19 -4.57 -15.45 -3.33
N PHE A 20 -5.63 -14.84 -3.78
CA PHE A 20 -5.75 -14.29 -5.12
C PHE A 20 -4.69 -13.20 -5.43
N PRO A 21 -4.42 -12.20 -4.57
CA PRO A 21 -3.35 -11.24 -4.79
C PRO A 21 -1.96 -11.87 -4.99
N HIS A 22 -1.63 -12.96 -4.28
CA HIS A 22 -0.34 -13.64 -4.48
C HIS A 22 -0.26 -14.36 -5.83
N ILE A 23 -1.37 -14.94 -6.30
CA ILE A 23 -1.44 -15.52 -7.65
C ILE A 23 -1.20 -14.44 -8.69
N LEU A 24 -1.85 -13.28 -8.56
CA LEU A 24 -1.68 -12.17 -9.50
C LEU A 24 -0.25 -11.63 -9.51
N ALA A 25 0.35 -11.44 -8.35
CA ALA A 25 1.73 -10.96 -8.24
C ALA A 25 2.72 -11.92 -8.92
N SER A 26 2.59 -13.22 -8.65
CA SER A 26 3.44 -14.25 -9.26
C SER A 26 3.21 -14.35 -10.78
N SER A 27 1.96 -14.32 -11.22
CA SER A 27 1.63 -14.37 -12.65
C SER A 27 2.17 -13.15 -13.40
N LEU A 28 2.08 -11.95 -12.80
CA LEU A 28 2.62 -10.74 -13.39
C LEU A 28 4.16 -10.81 -13.48
N MET A 29 4.83 -11.37 -12.48
CA MET A 29 6.29 -11.57 -12.52
C MET A 29 6.70 -12.58 -13.59
N GLU A 30 6.01 -13.71 -13.72
CA GLU A 30 6.29 -14.71 -14.76
C GLU A 30 6.08 -14.12 -16.16
N GLN A 31 4.97 -13.41 -16.39
CA GLN A 31 4.71 -12.72 -17.65
C GLN A 31 5.80 -11.72 -17.98
N THR A 32 6.21 -10.90 -17.00
CA THR A 32 7.25 -9.89 -17.16
C THR A 32 8.60 -10.52 -17.42
N ALA A 33 8.93 -11.62 -16.75
CA ALA A 33 10.18 -12.35 -16.99
C ALA A 33 10.25 -12.90 -18.41
N ALA A 34 9.17 -13.49 -18.91
CA ALA A 34 9.07 -13.95 -20.30
C ALA A 34 9.21 -12.78 -21.30
N TYR A 35 8.51 -11.67 -21.07
CA TYR A 35 8.57 -10.47 -21.91
C TYR A 35 9.96 -9.85 -21.96
N SER A 36 10.69 -9.89 -20.85
CA SER A 36 12.06 -9.34 -20.74
C SER A 36 13.08 -10.07 -21.60
N GLN A 37 12.80 -11.30 -22.01
CA GLN A 37 13.73 -12.06 -22.89
C GLN A 37 13.84 -11.44 -24.30
N GLU A 38 12.78 -10.78 -24.75
CA GLU A 38 12.73 -10.11 -26.05
C GLU A 38 12.88 -8.58 -25.95
N HIS A 39 12.73 -8.02 -24.73
CA HIS A 39 12.70 -6.58 -24.47
C HIS A 39 13.62 -6.20 -23.31
N GLU A 40 14.88 -5.96 -23.60
CA GLU A 40 15.96 -5.72 -22.60
C GLU A 40 15.69 -4.55 -21.63
N LEU A 41 14.95 -3.53 -22.07
CA LEU A 41 14.65 -2.36 -21.24
C LEU A 41 13.58 -2.61 -20.18
N THR A 42 12.88 -3.73 -20.20
CA THR A 42 11.74 -4.03 -19.31
C THR A 42 12.10 -3.81 -17.84
N GLN A 43 13.24 -4.34 -17.40
CA GLN A 43 13.67 -4.23 -16.00
C GLN A 43 14.02 -2.79 -15.62
N SER A 44 14.62 -2.03 -16.53
CA SER A 44 15.00 -0.63 -16.30
C SER A 44 13.80 0.30 -16.15
N PHE A 45 12.66 -0.05 -16.75
CA PHE A 45 11.41 0.69 -16.66
C PHE A 45 10.51 0.23 -15.50
N ALA A 46 10.92 -0.76 -14.71
CA ALA A 46 10.15 -1.24 -13.56
C ALA A 46 10.09 -0.15 -12.46
N ALA A 47 9.02 0.65 -12.48
CA ALA A 47 8.77 1.73 -11.53
C ALA A 47 8.13 1.25 -10.22
N GLY A 48 7.89 2.18 -9.28
CA GLY A 48 7.37 1.89 -7.94
C GLY A 48 6.08 1.06 -7.95
N GLY A 49 5.10 1.41 -8.78
CA GLY A 49 3.84 0.67 -8.86
C GLY A 49 4.01 -0.81 -9.22
N PHE A 50 4.89 -1.13 -10.18
CA PHE A 50 5.20 -2.51 -10.52
C PHE A 50 5.84 -3.25 -9.34
N ARG A 51 6.84 -2.63 -8.71
CA ARG A 51 7.55 -3.21 -7.56
C ARG A 51 6.61 -3.46 -6.38
N ASP A 52 5.71 -2.53 -6.10
CA ASP A 52 4.74 -2.67 -5.01
C ASP A 52 3.75 -3.81 -5.26
N MET A 53 3.22 -3.93 -6.48
CA MET A 53 2.30 -5.00 -6.86
C MET A 53 2.95 -6.38 -6.84
N THR A 54 4.22 -6.48 -7.23
CA THR A 54 4.93 -7.77 -7.37
C THR A 54 5.73 -8.17 -6.14
N ARG A 55 5.87 -7.30 -5.14
CA ARG A 55 6.67 -7.55 -3.93
C ARG A 55 6.35 -8.87 -3.22
N ILE A 56 5.08 -9.26 -3.21
CA ILE A 56 4.63 -10.49 -2.54
C ILE A 56 4.91 -11.76 -3.35
N ALA A 57 5.35 -11.66 -4.61
CA ALA A 57 5.76 -12.80 -5.42
C ALA A 57 7.04 -13.50 -4.90
N GLU A 58 7.82 -12.85 -4.03
CA GLU A 58 8.99 -13.44 -3.37
C GLU A 58 8.64 -14.43 -2.25
N SER A 59 7.36 -14.72 -2.04
CA SER A 59 6.89 -15.61 -0.98
C SER A 59 7.29 -17.07 -1.21
N GLU A 60 7.40 -17.83 -0.12
CA GLU A 60 7.85 -19.24 -0.12
C GLU A 60 6.90 -20.16 -0.92
N PRO A 61 7.38 -20.83 -1.98
CA PRO A 61 6.52 -21.61 -2.87
C PRO A 61 5.82 -22.79 -2.21
N SER A 62 6.47 -23.50 -1.30
CA SER A 62 5.90 -24.66 -0.63
C SER A 62 4.69 -24.30 0.24
N MET A 63 4.77 -23.17 0.92
CA MET A 63 3.65 -22.62 1.70
C MET A 63 2.46 -22.31 0.79
N TRP A 64 2.70 -21.61 -0.33
CA TRP A 64 1.63 -21.23 -1.25
C TRP A 64 1.01 -22.43 -1.97
N THR A 65 1.82 -23.43 -2.32
CA THR A 65 1.31 -24.72 -2.84
C THR A 65 0.30 -25.33 -1.85
N SER A 66 0.64 -25.39 -0.58
CA SER A 66 -0.26 -25.94 0.45
C SER A 66 -1.54 -25.11 0.59
N ILE A 67 -1.46 -23.78 0.59
CA ILE A 67 -2.61 -22.87 0.68
C ILE A 67 -3.56 -23.07 -0.50
N LEU A 68 -3.04 -23.10 -1.72
CA LEU A 68 -3.88 -23.24 -2.92
C LEU A 68 -4.58 -24.61 -2.98
N LEU A 69 -3.93 -25.65 -2.48
CA LEU A 69 -4.52 -27.00 -2.42
C LEU A 69 -5.56 -27.17 -1.32
N THR A 70 -5.51 -26.35 -0.25
CA THR A 70 -6.47 -26.43 0.86
C THR A 70 -7.72 -25.58 0.65
N ASN A 71 -7.68 -24.55 -0.20
CA ASN A 71 -8.83 -23.68 -0.50
C ASN A 71 -9.07 -23.51 -2.02
N PRO A 72 -9.14 -24.62 -2.81
CA PRO A 72 -9.16 -24.52 -4.25
C PRO A 72 -10.44 -23.90 -4.80
N GLN A 73 -11.60 -24.24 -4.23
CA GLN A 73 -12.89 -23.81 -4.76
C GLN A 73 -13.05 -22.28 -4.72
N ALA A 74 -12.84 -21.68 -3.56
CA ALA A 74 -12.98 -20.23 -3.41
C ALA A 74 -11.94 -19.45 -4.23
N ILE A 75 -10.74 -20.01 -4.40
CA ILE A 75 -9.68 -19.41 -5.22
C ILE A 75 -10.05 -19.45 -6.70
N LEU A 76 -10.54 -20.59 -7.19
CA LEU A 76 -10.96 -20.75 -8.60
C LEU A 76 -12.11 -19.80 -8.97
N GLU A 77 -13.06 -19.60 -8.07
CA GLU A 77 -14.13 -18.61 -8.25
C GLU A 77 -13.56 -17.18 -8.40
N ARG A 78 -12.59 -16.79 -7.56
CA ARG A 78 -11.95 -15.45 -7.68
C ARG A 78 -11.18 -15.29 -8.97
N LEU A 79 -10.48 -16.34 -9.41
CA LEU A 79 -9.79 -16.33 -10.69
C LEU A 79 -10.75 -16.15 -11.87
N GLU A 80 -11.89 -16.84 -11.87
CA GLU A 80 -12.89 -16.73 -12.94
C GLU A 80 -13.54 -15.32 -12.94
N ASP A 81 -13.90 -14.79 -11.77
CA ASP A 81 -14.42 -13.43 -11.66
C ASP A 81 -13.44 -12.39 -12.23
N PHE A 82 -12.15 -12.58 -11.96
CA PHE A 82 -11.13 -11.64 -12.44
C PHE A 82 -10.89 -11.76 -13.95
N LYS A 83 -10.87 -12.97 -14.51
CA LYS A 83 -10.81 -13.19 -15.96
C LYS A 83 -11.95 -12.45 -16.66
N ASN A 84 -13.17 -12.61 -16.15
CA ASN A 84 -14.34 -11.91 -16.66
C ASN A 84 -14.22 -10.37 -16.60
N GLN A 85 -13.52 -9.84 -15.59
CA GLN A 85 -13.23 -8.40 -15.54
C GLN A 85 -12.19 -7.97 -16.57
N LEU A 86 -11.12 -8.76 -16.76
CA LEU A 86 -10.11 -8.49 -17.78
C LEU A 86 -10.72 -8.53 -19.20
N ASP A 87 -11.60 -9.47 -19.48
CA ASP A 87 -12.28 -9.58 -20.77
C ASP A 87 -13.12 -8.32 -21.07
N LYS A 88 -13.81 -7.76 -20.06
CA LYS A 88 -14.56 -6.50 -20.21
C LYS A 88 -13.63 -5.31 -20.50
N VAL A 89 -12.47 -5.25 -19.83
CA VAL A 89 -11.48 -4.20 -20.09
C VAL A 89 -10.89 -4.34 -21.49
N ALA A 90 -10.55 -5.57 -21.90
CA ALA A 90 -10.04 -5.85 -23.23
C ALA A 90 -11.04 -5.43 -24.31
N ALA A 91 -12.32 -5.79 -24.17
CA ALA A 91 -13.39 -5.40 -25.09
C ALA A 91 -13.55 -3.87 -25.17
N ALA A 92 -13.46 -3.16 -24.04
CA ALA A 92 -13.53 -1.70 -24.02
C ALA A 92 -12.33 -1.05 -24.75
N ILE A 93 -11.13 -1.61 -24.60
CA ILE A 93 -9.91 -1.16 -25.30
C ILE A 93 -10.05 -1.38 -26.81
N GLU A 94 -10.50 -2.58 -27.25
CA GLU A 94 -10.72 -2.91 -28.64
C GLU A 94 -11.75 -1.98 -29.29
N ALA A 95 -12.85 -1.68 -28.57
CA ALA A 95 -13.88 -0.75 -29.01
C ALA A 95 -13.46 0.72 -28.94
N LYS A 96 -12.30 1.04 -28.32
CA LYS A 96 -11.86 2.42 -28.00
C LYS A 96 -12.92 3.20 -27.23
N ASP A 97 -13.64 2.51 -26.33
CA ASP A 97 -14.68 3.11 -25.49
C ASP A 97 -14.04 3.85 -24.30
N GLU A 98 -13.76 5.12 -24.52
CA GLU A 98 -13.15 6.00 -23.50
C GLU A 98 -13.99 6.06 -22.22
N THR A 99 -15.32 6.07 -22.34
CA THR A 99 -16.22 6.13 -21.18
C THR A 99 -16.12 4.87 -20.34
N ALA A 100 -16.21 3.70 -20.95
CA ALA A 100 -16.10 2.43 -20.23
C ALA A 100 -14.74 2.25 -19.57
N ILE A 101 -13.65 2.66 -20.23
CA ILE A 101 -12.29 2.64 -19.69
C ILE A 101 -12.18 3.58 -18.48
N TRP A 102 -12.65 4.82 -18.61
CA TRP A 102 -12.63 5.81 -17.53
C TRP A 102 -13.42 5.32 -16.32
N GLU A 103 -14.63 4.82 -16.53
CA GLU A 103 -15.48 4.28 -15.45
C GLU A 103 -14.83 3.10 -14.73
N PHE A 104 -14.13 2.22 -15.47
CA PHE A 104 -13.41 1.12 -14.83
C PHE A 104 -12.39 1.61 -13.81
N PHE A 105 -11.56 2.56 -14.19
CA PHE A 105 -10.56 3.13 -13.27
C PHE A 105 -11.20 3.96 -12.16
N ASP A 106 -12.28 4.69 -12.44
CA ASP A 106 -12.95 5.48 -11.43
C ASP A 106 -13.62 4.62 -10.36
N ARG A 107 -14.27 3.52 -10.74
CA ARG A 107 -14.80 2.53 -9.77
C ARG A 107 -13.70 1.97 -8.87
N GLY A 108 -12.55 1.62 -9.41
CA GLY A 108 -11.39 1.18 -8.65
C GLY A 108 -10.91 2.24 -7.64
N ARG A 109 -10.77 3.48 -8.11
CA ARG A 109 -10.39 4.63 -7.30
C ARG A 109 -11.37 4.88 -6.14
N GLN A 110 -12.66 4.86 -6.43
CA GLN A 110 -13.69 5.07 -5.42
C GLN A 110 -13.72 3.94 -4.39
N SER A 111 -13.66 2.68 -4.85
CA SER A 111 -13.59 1.52 -3.96
C SER A 111 -12.37 1.59 -3.05
N ARG A 112 -11.20 2.00 -3.58
CA ARG A 112 -9.98 2.16 -2.79
C ARG A 112 -10.11 3.25 -1.73
N LYS A 113 -10.80 4.36 -2.04
CA LYS A 113 -11.05 5.45 -1.08
C LYS A 113 -12.03 5.02 0.02
N GLN A 114 -13.05 4.24 -0.31
CA GLN A 114 -14.06 3.76 0.64
C GLN A 114 -13.52 2.60 1.51
N MET A 115 -12.61 1.80 0.94
CA MET A 115 -11.96 0.77 1.71
C MET A 115 -11.09 1.45 2.76
N GLU A 116 -11.57 1.48 4.00
CA GLU A 116 -10.69 1.74 5.14
C GLU A 116 -9.68 0.61 5.22
N ILE A 117 -8.62 0.72 4.42
CA ILE A 117 -7.47 -0.17 4.58
C ILE A 117 -6.86 0.26 5.89
N HIS A 118 -7.38 -0.38 6.92
CA HIS A 118 -6.99 -0.12 8.28
C HIS A 118 -5.49 -0.20 8.38
N LYS A 119 -4.91 0.91 8.75
CA LYS A 119 -3.65 0.97 9.43
C LYS A 119 -3.70 -0.13 10.49
N ARG A 120 -3.19 -1.32 10.16
CA ARG A 120 -3.08 -2.54 11.00
C ARG A 120 -4.29 -2.81 11.91
N ALA A 121 -5.05 -3.86 11.62
CA ALA A 121 -6.09 -4.37 12.52
C ALA A 121 -5.49 -4.58 13.93
N GLY A 122 -6.05 -3.88 14.90
CA GLY A 122 -5.69 -4.05 16.32
C GLY A 122 -4.88 -2.94 16.96
N VAL A 123 -4.70 -1.79 16.32
CA VAL A 123 -4.03 -0.65 16.95
C VAL A 123 -5.04 0.45 17.23
N ASP A 124 -5.09 0.86 18.50
CA ASP A 124 -5.82 2.02 18.98
C ASP A 124 -5.54 3.24 18.09
N SER A 125 -6.49 4.16 18.01
CA SER A 125 -6.35 5.41 17.25
C SER A 125 -4.97 6.03 17.44
N PHE A 126 -4.18 6.06 16.37
CA PHE A 126 -2.90 6.74 16.39
C PHE A 126 -3.09 8.22 16.08
N TYR A 127 -2.23 9.00 16.65
CA TYR A 127 -2.16 10.44 16.47
C TYR A 127 -0.94 10.74 15.62
N ASP A 128 -1.15 11.35 14.45
CA ASP A 128 -0.08 11.65 13.51
C ASP A 128 0.31 13.12 13.51
N LEU A 129 1.60 13.36 13.58
CA LEU A 129 2.25 14.66 13.43
C LEU A 129 2.98 14.67 12.08
N PHE A 130 2.70 15.66 11.26
CA PHE A 130 3.39 15.88 10.01
C PHE A 130 4.28 17.11 10.15
N VAL A 131 5.53 16.99 9.77
CA VAL A 131 6.52 18.07 9.82
C VAL A 131 7.11 18.21 8.41
N GLU A 132 6.94 19.36 7.79
CA GLU A 132 7.58 19.69 6.54
C GLU A 132 9.02 20.09 6.79
N VAL A 133 9.98 19.35 6.24
CA VAL A 133 11.42 19.57 6.42
C VAL A 133 12.08 19.83 5.08
N PRO A 134 13.04 20.77 5.01
CA PRO A 134 13.82 21.00 3.80
C PRO A 134 14.73 19.80 3.51
N ASP A 135 15.06 19.59 2.23
CA ASP A 135 16.06 18.59 1.81
C ASP A 135 17.49 19.13 2.08
N GLU A 136 17.81 19.20 3.36
CA GLU A 136 19.10 19.69 3.86
C GLU A 136 19.73 18.66 4.80
N GLU A 137 21.07 18.63 4.80
CA GLU A 137 21.83 17.74 5.66
C GLU A 137 21.51 18.02 7.15
N GLY A 138 21.08 16.97 7.86
CA GLY A 138 20.76 17.06 9.29
C GLY A 138 19.34 17.51 9.62
N ALA A 139 18.50 17.92 8.67
CA ALA A 139 17.15 18.39 8.92
C ALA A 139 16.28 17.32 9.65
N ILE A 140 16.32 16.08 9.19
CA ILE A 140 15.63 14.96 9.82
C ILE A 140 16.16 14.71 11.23
N LEU A 141 17.50 14.72 11.40
CA LEU A 141 18.14 14.48 12.69
C LEU A 141 17.75 15.54 13.72
N SER A 142 17.70 16.81 13.30
CA SER A 142 17.30 17.91 14.19
C SER A 142 15.91 17.72 14.78
N VAL A 143 14.94 17.26 13.97
CA VAL A 143 13.58 16.96 14.46
C VAL A 143 13.59 15.76 15.40
N LEU A 144 14.34 14.71 15.10
CA LEU A 144 14.44 13.52 15.95
C LEU A 144 15.07 13.85 17.32
N GLU A 145 16.08 14.70 17.36
CA GLU A 145 16.71 15.13 18.62
C GLU A 145 15.74 15.92 19.50
N LEU A 146 14.90 16.77 18.92
CA LEU A 146 13.86 17.51 19.66
C LEU A 146 12.82 16.58 20.28
N LEU A 147 12.52 15.44 19.64
CA LEU A 147 11.56 14.45 20.13
C LEU A 147 12.18 13.40 21.08
N ARG A 148 13.44 13.58 21.48
CA ARG A 148 14.11 12.65 22.40
C ARG A 148 13.32 12.52 23.72
N GLY A 149 13.04 11.27 24.10
CA GLY A 149 12.31 10.93 25.32
C GLY A 149 10.78 10.95 25.15
N ILE A 150 10.25 11.17 23.93
CA ILE A 150 8.84 10.98 23.62
C ILE A 150 8.67 9.63 22.90
N SER A 151 7.63 8.88 23.27
CA SER A 151 7.38 7.56 22.66
C SER A 151 6.78 7.69 21.27
N VAL A 152 7.59 7.55 20.23
CA VAL A 152 7.17 7.49 18.83
C VAL A 152 6.96 6.04 18.43
N VAL A 153 5.81 5.72 17.83
CA VAL A 153 5.43 4.36 17.40
C VAL A 153 5.94 4.07 16.02
N ASN A 154 5.89 5.07 15.13
CA ASN A 154 6.30 4.92 13.74
C ASN A 154 6.79 6.27 13.19
N ILE A 155 7.74 6.19 12.26
CA ILE A 155 8.26 7.35 11.53
C ILE A 155 8.21 6.99 10.03
N ARG A 156 7.68 7.90 9.20
CA ARG A 156 7.66 7.77 7.76
C ARG A 156 8.15 9.05 7.11
N ILE A 157 8.78 8.91 5.96
CA ILE A 157 9.09 10.01 5.07
C ILE A 157 8.14 9.85 3.88
N ASN A 158 7.29 10.84 3.65
CA ASN A 158 6.38 10.89 2.52
C ASN A 158 6.97 11.85 1.49
N GLU A 159 7.53 11.31 0.43
CA GLU A 159 7.97 12.08 -0.73
C GLU A 159 6.83 12.06 -1.76
N GLU A 160 5.99 13.08 -1.78
CA GLU A 160 4.87 13.14 -2.74
C GLU A 160 5.31 13.66 -4.13
N ASN A 161 6.41 14.41 -4.23
CA ASN A 161 6.94 14.88 -5.51
C ASN A 161 8.45 15.06 -5.45
N ARG A 162 9.17 14.51 -6.44
CA ARG A 162 10.62 14.73 -6.61
C ARG A 162 11.00 16.15 -7.03
N GLU A 163 10.02 17.01 -7.27
CA GLU A 163 10.21 18.41 -7.68
C GLU A 163 10.10 19.39 -6.50
N ASP A 164 9.55 18.95 -5.35
CA ASP A 164 9.46 19.77 -4.15
C ASP A 164 10.74 19.60 -3.31
N ILE A 165 11.34 20.73 -2.96
CA ILE A 165 12.58 20.85 -2.17
C ILE A 165 12.36 20.40 -0.69
N ASN A 166 11.13 20.05 -0.31
CA ASN A 166 10.74 19.72 1.06
C ASN A 166 10.17 18.30 1.15
N GLY A 167 10.61 17.54 2.15
CA GLY A 167 10.04 16.24 2.52
C GLY A 167 9.05 16.39 3.68
N ILE A 168 8.07 15.48 3.76
CA ILE A 168 7.13 15.42 4.88
C ILE A 168 7.50 14.25 5.80
N LEU A 169 7.93 14.56 7.03
CA LEU A 169 8.11 13.57 8.09
C LEU A 169 6.78 13.34 8.81
N GLN A 170 6.33 12.10 8.85
CA GLN A 170 5.18 11.66 9.63
C GLN A 170 5.66 10.91 10.88
N PHE A 171 5.27 11.41 12.05
CA PHE A 171 5.47 10.75 13.34
C PHE A 171 4.15 10.27 13.90
N THR A 172 4.09 9.01 14.31
CA THR A 172 2.87 8.40 14.86
C THR A 172 3.03 8.16 16.36
N PHE A 173 2.04 8.59 17.15
CA PHE A 173 2.02 8.47 18.62
C PHE A 173 0.85 7.61 19.09
N LYS A 174 0.98 6.99 20.26
CA LYS A 174 -0.09 6.19 20.90
C LYS A 174 -1.18 7.04 21.56
N ASN A 175 -0.84 8.25 21.95
CA ASN A 175 -1.75 9.11 22.70
C ASN A 175 -1.65 10.57 22.24
N ARG A 176 -2.71 11.29 22.49
CA ARG A 176 -2.84 12.70 22.11
C ARG A 176 -1.87 13.63 22.85
N GLN A 177 -1.52 13.28 24.07
CA GLN A 177 -0.60 14.09 24.90
C GLN A 177 0.81 14.14 24.28
N ASP A 178 1.33 12.99 23.84
CA ASP A 178 2.63 12.91 23.17
C ASP A 178 2.61 13.64 21.82
N LEU A 179 1.51 13.56 21.06
CA LEU A 179 1.32 14.32 19.83
C LEU A 179 1.39 15.83 20.08
N GLU A 180 0.57 16.36 21.01
CA GLU A 180 0.48 17.80 21.31
C GLU A 180 1.80 18.34 21.85
N LYS A 181 2.46 17.57 22.74
CA LYS A 181 3.79 17.88 23.25
C LYS A 181 4.83 17.95 22.13
N SER A 182 4.85 16.97 21.23
CA SER A 182 5.78 16.92 20.10
C SER A 182 5.55 18.08 19.13
N ALA A 183 4.30 18.35 18.78
CA ALA A 183 3.95 19.46 17.91
C ALA A 183 4.40 20.82 18.47
N LYS A 184 4.21 21.01 19.78
CA LYS A 184 4.66 22.23 20.47
C LYS A 184 6.17 22.37 20.43
N ILE A 185 6.91 21.30 20.78
CA ILE A 185 8.37 21.31 20.79
C ILE A 185 8.92 21.64 19.39
N VAL A 186 8.41 21.00 18.34
CA VAL A 186 8.90 21.25 16.98
C VAL A 186 8.59 22.70 16.54
N LYS A 187 7.37 23.20 16.78
CA LYS A 187 6.97 24.59 16.45
C LYS A 187 7.82 25.65 17.17
N GLU A 188 8.18 25.41 18.43
CA GLU A 188 8.96 26.38 19.23
C GLU A 188 10.45 26.39 18.90
N ASN A 189 11.00 25.27 18.39
CA ASN A 189 12.43 25.11 18.17
C ASN A 189 12.86 25.04 16.70
N THR A 190 11.90 25.09 15.75
CA THR A 190 12.19 25.08 14.32
C THR A 190 11.33 26.11 13.58
N ARG A 191 11.67 26.35 12.31
CA ARG A 191 10.84 27.11 11.38
C ARG A 191 9.94 26.22 10.51
N TYR A 192 9.91 24.92 10.81
CA TYR A 192 9.22 23.91 10.00
C TYR A 192 7.70 24.02 10.17
N GLN A 193 6.98 23.79 9.09
CA GLN A 193 5.53 23.71 9.15
C GLN A 193 5.10 22.39 9.81
N VAL A 194 4.10 22.48 10.69
CA VAL A 194 3.63 21.36 11.49
C VAL A 194 2.12 21.23 11.38
N PHE A 195 1.67 20.05 10.94
CA PHE A 195 0.26 19.71 10.78
C PHE A 195 -0.11 18.55 11.71
N LEU A 196 -1.33 18.56 12.21
CA LEU A 196 -1.91 17.51 13.06
C LEU A 196 -3.08 16.85 12.35
N ASN A 197 -3.19 15.53 12.49
CA ASN A 197 -4.35 14.78 12.03
C ASN A 197 -5.02 14.05 13.21
#